data_679670a1992a6e04311e2ec670767504
#
_entry.id   679670a1992a6e04311e2ec670767504
#
_cell.length_a   1.000
_cell.length_b   1.000
_cell.length_c   1.000
_cell.angle_alpha   90.00
_cell.angle_beta   90.00
_cell.angle_gamma   90.00
#
_symmetry.space_group_name_H-M   'P 1'
#
loop_
_entity.id
_entity.type
_entity.pdbx_description
1 polymer ?
#
loop_
_entity_poly.entity_id
_entity_poly.type
_entity_poly.pdbx_seq_one_letter_code
_entity_poly.pdbx_strand_id
1 'polypeptide(L)'
;MHGIAYQIMGNNTMNSYLRTVGPALALLLAACGGGEQPAETPPLAGARIGGPFVLTDGQGRVVRDTDFAGKWRIVYFGYTYCPDVCPVDLQTIAAGLKAFEADEPERGDKVVPIFITVDPERDTPAVVGKYVAAFHPRMVGLTGSAQAIADAARAYGVTYAKSQPPGASEYLMDHSRTAVLMDPQGRPVALLPQDEDAAAVAKELAKWVR
;
A
#
# COMPACT_ATOMS: atom_id res chain seq x y z
N MET A 1 -26.74 -81.33 -36.47
CA MET A 1 -25.42 -81.65 -37.00
C MET A 1 -24.42 -80.96 -36.13
N HIS A 2 -23.90 -81.71 -35.21
CA HIS A 2 -22.51 -82.13 -35.03
C HIS A 2 -21.53 -80.90 -35.06
N GLY A 3 -20.75 -80.64 -34.09
CA GLY A 3 -20.10 -81.36 -33.05
C GLY A 3 -19.11 -80.47 -32.32
N ILE A 4 -18.80 -81.03 -31.24
CA ILE A 4 -17.51 -81.30 -30.63
C ILE A 4 -16.94 -80.18 -29.73
N ALA A 5 -17.01 -80.51 -28.50
CA ALA A 5 -16.25 -79.96 -27.37
C ALA A 5 -14.73 -80.20 -27.55
N TYR A 6 -13.93 -79.27 -27.11
CA TYR A 6 -12.56 -79.56 -26.75
C TYR A 6 -12.22 -78.85 -25.40
N GLN A 7 -12.10 -79.68 -24.43
CA GLN A 7 -11.65 -79.35 -23.07
C GLN A 7 -10.13 -79.51 -23.05
N ILE A 8 -9.41 -78.47 -22.69
CA ILE A 8 -8.01 -78.64 -22.33
C ILE A 8 -7.81 -78.10 -20.92
N MET A 9 -7.56 -79.04 -20.05
CA MET A 9 -6.98 -78.82 -18.69
C MET A 9 -5.54 -78.36 -18.85
N GLY A 10 -5.14 -77.30 -18.15
CA GLY A 10 -3.78 -76.83 -18.12
C GLY A 10 -3.46 -76.03 -16.87
N ASN A 11 -3.06 -76.76 -15.86
CA ASN A 11 -2.21 -76.44 -14.72
C ASN A 11 -2.11 -74.99 -14.21
N ASN A 12 -2.65 -74.90 -13.05
CA ASN A 12 -2.48 -73.89 -12.03
C ASN A 12 -1.20 -74.23 -11.20
N THR A 13 -0.11 -73.52 -11.41
CA THR A 13 0.97 -73.34 -10.39
C THR A 13 1.97 -72.34 -10.99
N MET A 14 1.83 -71.08 -10.65
CA MET A 14 2.94 -70.14 -10.50
C MET A 14 2.38 -68.74 -10.47
N ASN A 15 2.27 -68.19 -9.28
CA ASN A 15 2.41 -66.76 -9.03
C ASN A 15 1.87 -66.40 -7.62
N SER A 16 2.46 -67.06 -6.61
CA SER A 16 2.18 -66.67 -5.22
C SER A 16 3.16 -65.65 -4.64
N TYR A 17 4.10 -65.10 -5.44
CA TYR A 17 5.12 -64.18 -4.98
C TYR A 17 4.96 -62.70 -5.42
N LEU A 18 3.87 -62.33 -6.06
CA LEU A 18 3.70 -60.97 -6.55
C LEU A 18 2.61 -60.15 -5.83
N ARG A 19 2.22 -60.57 -4.60
CA ARG A 19 1.14 -59.89 -3.85
C ARG A 19 1.57 -59.12 -2.61
N THR A 20 2.86 -59.00 -2.29
CA THR A 20 3.32 -58.36 -1.04
C THR A 20 4.24 -57.17 -1.19
N VAL A 21 4.45 -56.63 -2.39
CA VAL A 21 5.35 -55.45 -2.59
C VAL A 21 4.59 -54.19 -3.07
N GLY A 22 3.30 -54.20 -3.18
CA GLY A 22 2.49 -53.15 -3.80
C GLY A 22 2.05 -51.95 -2.95
N PRO A 23 2.01 -51.97 -1.59
CA PRO A 23 1.54 -50.74 -0.88
C PRO A 23 2.62 -49.89 -0.18
N ALA A 24 3.90 -50.27 -0.20
CA ALA A 24 4.92 -49.54 0.55
C ALA A 24 5.61 -48.40 -0.21
N LEU A 25 5.38 -48.25 -1.53
CA LEU A 25 6.07 -47.24 -2.35
C LEU A 25 5.22 -45.99 -2.69
N ALA A 26 3.96 -45.97 -2.26
CA ALA A 26 3.05 -44.86 -2.56
C ALA A 26 2.98 -43.76 -1.47
N LEU A 27 3.70 -43.88 -0.38
CA LEU A 27 3.65 -42.96 0.79
C LEU A 27 4.82 -41.96 0.87
N LEU A 28 5.72 -41.95 -0.09
CA LEU A 28 6.91 -41.06 -0.06
C LEU A 28 6.85 -39.84 -0.99
N LEU A 29 5.72 -39.60 -1.67
CA LEU A 29 5.57 -38.46 -2.62
C LEU A 29 4.66 -37.33 -2.14
N ALA A 30 4.22 -37.33 -0.87
CA ALA A 30 3.35 -36.29 -0.30
C ALA A 30 4.09 -35.24 0.55
N ALA A 31 5.41 -35.18 0.50
CA ALA A 31 6.24 -34.26 1.32
C ALA A 31 7.00 -33.22 0.49
N CYS A 32 6.45 -32.79 -0.65
CA CYS A 32 7.07 -31.68 -1.42
C CYS A 32 6.01 -30.67 -1.75
N GLY A 33 6.07 -29.49 -1.08
CA GLY A 33 5.52 -28.31 -1.69
C GLY A 33 4.60 -27.45 -0.84
N GLY A 34 4.95 -27.15 0.36
CA GLY A 34 4.60 -25.89 0.98
C GLY A 34 5.80 -24.93 0.90
N GLY A 35 6.27 -24.63 -0.30
CA GLY A 35 7.25 -23.60 -0.49
C GLY A 35 6.57 -22.27 -0.22
N GLU A 36 6.69 -21.77 1.00
CA GLU A 36 6.40 -20.39 1.35
C GLU A 36 7.25 -19.54 0.40
N GLN A 37 6.59 -18.91 -0.58
CA GLN A 37 7.30 -17.99 -1.47
C GLN A 37 8.01 -16.97 -0.59
N PRO A 38 9.30 -16.69 -0.80
CA PRO A 38 10.00 -15.67 -0.03
C PRO A 38 9.17 -14.39 -0.06
N ALA A 39 8.85 -13.85 1.11
CA ALA A 39 8.11 -12.60 1.19
C ALA A 39 8.83 -11.54 0.35
N GLU A 40 8.11 -10.97 -0.63
CA GLU A 40 8.68 -9.95 -1.50
C GLU A 40 9.24 -8.80 -0.66
N THR A 41 10.45 -8.36 -0.96
CA THR A 41 11.08 -7.24 -0.25
C THR A 41 10.44 -5.93 -0.71
N PRO A 42 9.98 -5.08 0.22
CA PRO A 42 9.43 -3.77 -0.13
C PRO A 42 10.40 -2.93 -0.97
N PRO A 43 9.94 -2.25 -2.04
CA PRO A 43 10.79 -1.45 -2.92
C PRO A 43 11.60 -0.37 -2.21
N LEU A 44 11.08 0.19 -1.12
CA LEU A 44 11.74 1.22 -0.33
C LEU A 44 12.43 0.68 0.93
N ALA A 45 12.61 -0.65 1.04
CA ALA A 45 13.29 -1.24 2.19
C ALA A 45 14.70 -0.67 2.34
N GLY A 46 15.01 -0.09 3.51
CA GLY A 46 16.30 0.54 3.80
C GLY A 46 16.46 1.97 3.25
N ALA A 47 15.48 2.50 2.52
CA ALA A 47 15.50 3.90 2.11
C ALA A 47 15.39 4.83 3.34
N ARG A 48 16.11 5.96 3.30
CA ARG A 48 16.05 6.99 4.34
C ARG A 48 14.93 7.99 4.01
N ILE A 49 13.70 7.49 4.04
CA ILE A 49 12.47 8.26 3.82
C ILE A 49 11.61 8.11 5.05
N GLY A 50 11.05 9.22 5.56
CA GLY A 50 10.31 9.27 6.81
C GLY A 50 11.15 9.73 7.98
N GLY A 51 10.50 10.11 9.05
CA GLY A 51 11.14 10.61 10.27
C GLY A 51 10.15 11.33 11.16
N PRO A 52 10.61 11.79 12.32
CA PRO A 52 9.76 12.49 13.27
C PRO A 52 9.27 13.82 12.71
N PHE A 53 8.02 14.14 12.99
CA PHE A 53 7.46 15.46 12.77
C PHE A 53 6.58 15.88 13.95
N VAL A 54 6.40 17.18 14.12
CA VAL A 54 5.44 17.78 15.04
C VAL A 54 4.72 18.88 14.27
N LEU A 55 3.47 18.60 13.90
CA LEU A 55 2.64 19.44 13.04
C LEU A 55 1.30 19.75 13.71
N THR A 56 0.40 20.45 13.01
CA THR A 56 -0.91 20.84 13.51
C THR A 56 -1.99 20.32 12.59
N ASP A 57 -3.03 19.70 13.12
CA ASP A 57 -4.16 19.20 12.32
C ASP A 57 -5.22 20.28 12.03
N GLY A 58 -6.24 19.90 11.26
CA GLY A 58 -7.33 20.77 10.87
C GLY A 58 -8.18 21.34 12.01
N GLN A 59 -8.03 20.83 13.23
CA GLN A 59 -8.68 21.31 14.46
C GLN A 59 -7.74 22.13 15.36
N GLY A 60 -6.51 22.37 14.90
CA GLY A 60 -5.50 23.11 15.67
C GLY A 60 -4.79 22.28 16.73
N ARG A 61 -4.94 20.96 16.74
CA ARG A 61 -4.27 20.07 17.71
C ARG A 61 -2.87 19.74 17.21
N VAL A 62 -1.94 19.62 18.15
CA VAL A 62 -0.58 19.14 17.85
C VAL A 62 -0.64 17.65 17.53
N VAL A 63 -0.05 17.27 16.43
CA VAL A 63 0.04 15.89 15.93
C VAL A 63 1.51 15.54 15.67
N ARG A 64 1.91 14.38 16.18
CA ARG A 64 3.26 13.82 16.01
C ARG A 64 3.21 12.59 15.11
N ASP A 65 4.31 12.28 14.49
CA ASP A 65 4.46 11.02 13.73
C ASP A 65 4.16 9.79 14.60
N THR A 66 4.51 9.83 15.89
CA THR A 66 4.25 8.77 16.86
C THR A 66 2.77 8.54 17.16
N ASP A 67 1.89 9.51 16.89
CA ASP A 67 0.45 9.36 17.08
C ASP A 67 -0.16 8.37 16.07
N PHE A 68 0.59 8.05 15.02
CA PHE A 68 0.25 7.05 14.01
C PHE A 68 0.96 5.70 14.24
N ALA A 69 1.62 5.48 15.37
CA ALA A 69 2.27 4.21 15.67
C ALA A 69 1.26 3.04 15.59
N GLY A 70 1.66 1.92 15.00
CA GLY A 70 0.78 0.77 14.78
C GLY A 70 -0.17 0.91 13.57
N LYS A 71 -0.18 2.03 12.86
CA LYS A 71 -0.98 2.27 11.66
C LYS A 71 -0.12 2.32 10.40
N TRP A 72 -0.63 1.78 9.33
CA TRP A 72 -0.14 2.06 7.99
C TRP A 72 -0.47 3.51 7.65
N ARG A 73 0.40 4.18 6.90
CA ARG A 73 0.22 5.59 6.54
C ARG A 73 0.47 5.78 5.06
N ILE A 74 -0.42 6.51 4.41
CA ILE A 74 -0.17 7.06 3.07
C ILE A 74 0.18 8.53 3.29
N VAL A 75 1.43 8.92 3.03
CA VAL A 75 1.89 10.31 3.24
C VAL A 75 2.07 10.98 1.89
N TYR A 76 1.34 12.06 1.68
CA TYR A 76 1.40 12.89 0.50
C TYR A 76 1.63 14.36 0.87
N PHE A 77 2.57 15.01 0.17
CA PHE A 77 2.84 16.44 0.33
C PHE A 77 2.23 17.21 -0.85
N GLY A 78 1.59 18.33 -0.55
CA GLY A 78 0.93 19.17 -1.54
C GLY A 78 0.51 20.51 -0.94
N TYR A 79 -0.40 21.24 -1.58
CA TYR A 79 -1.00 22.47 -1.04
C TYR A 79 -2.42 22.65 -1.54
N THR A 80 -3.25 23.36 -0.74
CA THR A 80 -4.69 23.42 -1.01
C THR A 80 -5.04 24.33 -2.20
N TYR A 81 -4.18 25.27 -2.53
CA TYR A 81 -4.34 26.19 -3.66
C TYR A 81 -3.77 25.65 -5.00
N CYS A 82 -3.38 24.37 -5.03
CA CYS A 82 -2.93 23.71 -6.25
C CYS A 82 -4.09 23.62 -7.26
N PRO A 83 -3.94 24.21 -8.46
CA PRO A 83 -5.02 24.25 -9.43
C PRO A 83 -5.17 22.96 -10.26
N ASP A 84 -4.23 22.00 -10.11
CA ASP A 84 -4.08 20.90 -11.06
C ASP A 84 -3.84 19.56 -10.36
N VAL A 85 -2.58 19.23 -10.08
CA VAL A 85 -2.19 17.85 -9.75
C VAL A 85 -2.60 17.39 -8.35
N CYS A 86 -2.53 18.23 -7.30
CA CYS A 86 -2.81 17.80 -5.94
C CYS A 86 -4.24 17.27 -5.75
N PRO A 87 -5.31 17.94 -6.25
CA PRO A 87 -6.66 17.40 -6.09
C PRO A 87 -6.86 16.09 -6.88
N VAL A 88 -6.21 15.92 -8.03
CA VAL A 88 -6.27 14.69 -8.83
C VAL A 88 -5.58 13.55 -8.09
N ASP A 89 -4.35 13.75 -7.62
CA ASP A 89 -3.60 12.74 -6.86
C ASP A 89 -4.37 12.31 -5.59
N LEU A 90 -4.89 13.27 -4.82
CA LEU A 90 -5.66 12.97 -3.61
C LEU A 90 -6.97 12.24 -3.91
N GLN A 91 -7.64 12.58 -5.02
CA GLN A 91 -8.83 11.86 -5.47
C GLN A 91 -8.49 10.40 -5.80
N THR A 92 -7.41 10.16 -6.53
CA THR A 92 -6.95 8.82 -6.90
C THR A 92 -6.55 8.01 -5.66
N ILE A 93 -5.77 8.60 -4.73
CA ILE A 93 -5.39 7.96 -3.46
C ILE A 93 -6.64 7.61 -2.65
N ALA A 94 -7.57 8.54 -2.50
CA ALA A 94 -8.78 8.32 -1.72
C ALA A 94 -9.70 7.26 -2.33
N ALA A 95 -9.86 7.26 -3.65
CA ALA A 95 -10.67 6.26 -4.36
C ALA A 95 -10.02 4.87 -4.27
N GLY A 96 -8.69 4.78 -4.42
CA GLY A 96 -7.96 3.52 -4.26
C GLY A 96 -8.03 2.97 -2.84
N LEU A 97 -7.90 3.85 -1.82
CA LEU A 97 -8.07 3.43 -0.43
C LEU A 97 -9.50 2.94 -0.16
N LYS A 98 -10.53 3.64 -0.65
CA LYS A 98 -11.93 3.19 -0.50
C LYS A 98 -12.19 1.85 -1.18
N ALA A 99 -11.61 1.59 -2.35
CA ALA A 99 -11.70 0.30 -3.00
C ALA A 99 -11.03 -0.80 -2.17
N PHE A 100 -9.83 -0.53 -1.66
CA PHE A 100 -9.12 -1.46 -0.77
C PHE A 100 -9.89 -1.72 0.54
N GLU A 101 -10.51 -0.71 1.15
CA GLU A 101 -11.36 -0.84 2.34
C GLU A 101 -12.61 -1.72 2.09
N ALA A 102 -13.18 -1.62 0.89
CA ALA A 102 -14.34 -2.41 0.51
C ALA A 102 -13.98 -3.90 0.34
N ASP A 103 -12.81 -4.18 -0.24
CA ASP A 103 -12.34 -5.54 -0.50
C ASP A 103 -11.73 -6.19 0.76
N GLU A 104 -11.04 -5.41 1.59
CA GLU A 104 -10.24 -5.86 2.74
C GLU A 104 -10.49 -4.97 3.97
N PRO A 105 -11.69 -4.96 4.56
CA PRO A 105 -12.09 -3.99 5.59
C PRO A 105 -11.14 -3.95 6.81
N GLU A 106 -10.75 -5.12 7.33
CA GLU A 106 -9.87 -5.21 8.52
C GLU A 106 -8.47 -4.66 8.26
N ARG A 107 -7.98 -4.77 7.03
CA ARG A 107 -6.67 -4.24 6.61
C ARG A 107 -6.79 -2.77 6.26
N GLY A 108 -7.86 -2.38 5.57
CA GLY A 108 -8.16 -1.00 5.20
C GLY A 108 -8.30 -0.08 6.40
N ASP A 109 -8.91 -0.54 7.49
CA ASP A 109 -9.05 0.22 8.74
C ASP A 109 -7.71 0.53 9.44
N LYS A 110 -6.67 -0.20 9.09
CA LYS A 110 -5.31 0.06 9.60
C LYS A 110 -4.60 1.18 8.84
N VAL A 111 -5.12 1.65 7.71
CA VAL A 111 -4.48 2.66 6.85
C VAL A 111 -5.01 4.04 7.15
N VAL A 112 -4.10 4.99 7.40
CA VAL A 112 -4.41 6.41 7.61
C VAL A 112 -3.81 7.23 6.46
N PRO A 113 -4.62 7.86 5.60
CA PRO A 113 -4.12 8.82 4.63
C PRO A 113 -3.79 10.15 5.32
N ILE A 114 -2.60 10.70 5.02
CA ILE A 114 -2.07 11.93 5.61
C ILE A 114 -1.66 12.87 4.48
N PHE A 115 -2.21 14.06 4.50
CA PHE A 115 -1.82 15.17 3.67
C PHE A 115 -1.01 16.17 4.50
N ILE A 116 0.19 16.53 4.05
CA ILE A 116 1.03 17.55 4.69
C ILE A 116 1.21 18.71 3.71
N THR A 117 0.82 19.91 4.15
CA THR A 117 1.00 21.08 3.28
C THR A 117 2.48 21.44 3.08
N VAL A 118 2.80 21.98 1.91
CA VAL A 118 4.09 22.65 1.62
C VAL A 118 3.93 24.16 1.57
N ASP A 119 2.72 24.68 1.85
CA ASP A 119 2.40 26.10 1.83
C ASP A 119 1.70 26.57 3.12
N PRO A 120 2.38 26.54 4.26
CA PRO A 120 1.77 26.87 5.53
C PRO A 120 1.32 28.33 5.66
N GLU A 121 1.73 29.20 4.72
CA GLU A 121 1.30 30.61 4.73
C GLU A 121 -0.16 30.76 4.35
N ARG A 122 -0.66 29.98 3.37
CA ARG A 122 -2.07 29.99 2.95
C ARG A 122 -2.86 28.85 3.60
N ASP A 123 -2.23 27.75 3.87
CA ASP A 123 -2.85 26.52 4.37
C ASP A 123 -2.92 26.53 5.90
N THR A 124 -3.82 27.36 6.44
CA THR A 124 -4.11 27.33 7.88
C THR A 124 -4.73 26.01 8.31
N PRO A 125 -4.74 25.65 9.62
CA PRO A 125 -5.41 24.44 10.12
C PRO A 125 -6.82 24.25 9.57
N ALA A 126 -7.66 25.29 9.65
CA ALA A 126 -9.04 25.22 9.17
C ALA A 126 -9.14 24.98 7.65
N VAL A 127 -8.24 25.57 6.86
CA VAL A 127 -8.19 25.41 5.40
C VAL A 127 -7.82 23.96 5.05
N VAL A 128 -6.74 23.44 5.63
CA VAL A 128 -6.29 22.07 5.39
C VAL A 128 -7.34 21.06 5.84
N GLY A 129 -7.93 21.24 7.02
CA GLY A 129 -8.97 20.35 7.53
C GLY A 129 -10.19 20.28 6.61
N LYS A 130 -10.66 21.42 6.12
CA LYS A 130 -11.78 21.47 5.16
C LYS A 130 -11.41 20.81 3.83
N TYR A 131 -10.18 21.02 3.35
CA TYR A 131 -9.70 20.48 2.08
C TYR A 131 -9.68 18.96 2.09
N VAL A 132 -9.03 18.34 3.08
CA VAL A 132 -8.88 16.88 3.13
C VAL A 132 -10.21 16.15 3.35
N ALA A 133 -11.17 16.78 4.04
CA ALA A 133 -12.49 16.21 4.29
C ALA A 133 -13.29 15.96 2.98
N ALA A 134 -12.95 16.64 1.88
CA ALA A 134 -13.56 16.43 0.58
C ALA A 134 -13.14 15.12 -0.09
N PHE A 135 -12.01 14.51 0.31
CA PHE A 135 -11.47 13.31 -0.33
C PHE A 135 -11.79 12.03 0.44
N HIS A 136 -11.46 12.00 1.72
CA HIS A 136 -11.66 10.80 2.53
C HIS A 136 -11.97 11.14 4.00
N PRO A 137 -12.96 10.47 4.64
CA PRO A 137 -13.38 10.81 6.01
C PRO A 137 -12.30 10.62 7.07
N ARG A 138 -11.33 9.73 6.81
CA ARG A 138 -10.18 9.47 7.72
C ARG A 138 -8.89 10.19 7.30
N MET A 139 -8.94 11.02 6.25
CA MET A 139 -7.75 11.74 5.81
C MET A 139 -7.38 12.83 6.82
N VAL A 140 -6.16 12.78 7.30
CA VAL A 140 -5.61 13.77 8.24
C VAL A 140 -4.86 14.82 7.47
N GLY A 141 -5.30 16.07 7.56
CA GLY A 141 -4.60 17.21 6.98
C GLY A 141 -3.72 17.89 8.02
N LEU A 142 -2.46 18.11 7.68
CA LEU A 142 -1.45 18.68 8.58
C LEU A 142 -0.82 19.93 7.99
N THR A 143 -0.62 20.93 8.86
CA THR A 143 0.11 22.17 8.61
C THR A 143 1.02 22.47 9.80
N GLY A 144 1.76 23.58 9.78
CA GLY A 144 2.64 23.96 10.88
C GLY A 144 3.44 25.22 10.58
N SER A 145 4.49 25.47 11.35
CA SER A 145 5.44 26.53 11.00
C SER A 145 6.20 26.16 9.74
N ALA A 146 6.68 27.17 8.98
CA ALA A 146 7.50 26.95 7.79
C ALA A 146 8.71 26.03 8.07
N GLN A 147 9.33 26.18 9.26
CA GLN A 147 10.44 25.32 9.66
C GLN A 147 10.01 23.87 9.90
N ALA A 148 8.88 23.65 10.59
CA ALA A 148 8.37 22.28 10.84
C ALA A 148 8.00 21.58 9.53
N ILE A 149 7.40 22.29 8.57
CA ILE A 149 7.10 21.77 7.24
C ILE A 149 8.39 21.44 6.48
N ALA A 150 9.39 22.32 6.50
CA ALA A 150 10.68 22.09 5.84
C ALA A 150 11.41 20.86 6.41
N ASP A 151 11.36 20.67 7.72
CA ASP A 151 11.96 19.51 8.38
C ASP A 151 11.23 18.20 8.02
N ALA A 152 9.89 18.21 8.02
CA ALA A 152 9.09 17.08 7.57
C ALA A 152 9.34 16.75 6.10
N ALA A 153 9.30 17.75 5.21
CA ALA A 153 9.57 17.57 3.79
C ALA A 153 10.95 16.95 3.54
N ARG A 154 11.98 17.46 4.22
CA ARG A 154 13.35 16.92 4.13
C ARG A 154 13.41 15.47 4.60
N ALA A 155 12.75 15.12 5.69
CA ALA A 155 12.70 13.75 6.20
C ALA A 155 12.05 12.78 5.21
N TYR A 156 11.07 13.24 4.45
CA TYR A 156 10.40 12.44 3.42
C TYR A 156 11.00 12.56 2.02
N GLY A 157 12.12 13.28 1.87
CA GLY A 157 12.79 13.47 0.57
C GLY A 157 11.97 14.32 -0.40
N VAL A 158 11.07 15.17 0.09
CA VAL A 158 10.22 16.04 -0.70
C VAL A 158 10.92 17.39 -0.91
N THR A 159 11.00 17.81 -2.17
CA THR A 159 11.46 19.16 -2.55
C THR A 159 10.26 20.02 -2.89
N TYR A 160 10.31 21.29 -2.53
CA TYR A 160 9.30 22.27 -2.89
C TYR A 160 9.88 23.68 -2.97
N ALA A 161 9.27 24.55 -3.78
CA ALA A 161 9.66 25.95 -3.93
C ALA A 161 8.45 26.80 -4.33
N LYS A 162 8.45 28.07 -3.93
CA LYS A 162 7.51 29.06 -4.49
C LYS A 162 7.91 29.38 -5.92
N SER A 163 6.91 29.42 -6.79
CA SER A 163 7.03 29.77 -8.20
C SER A 163 5.99 30.82 -8.52
N GLN A 164 6.42 31.96 -9.10
CA GLN A 164 5.49 33.00 -9.53
C GLN A 164 5.68 33.26 -11.02
N PRO A 165 4.82 32.67 -11.87
CA PRO A 165 4.89 32.91 -13.31
C PRO A 165 4.72 34.39 -13.63
N PRO A 166 5.40 34.90 -14.66
CA PRO A 166 5.26 36.30 -15.08
C PRO A 166 3.81 36.69 -15.34
N GLY A 167 3.33 37.73 -14.68
CA GLY A 167 1.95 38.23 -14.81
C GLY A 167 0.91 37.51 -13.95
N ALA A 168 1.30 36.50 -13.20
CA ALA A 168 0.38 35.84 -12.23
C ALA A 168 0.18 36.73 -11.00
N SER A 169 -1.06 36.86 -10.55
CA SER A 169 -1.41 37.58 -9.31
C SER A 169 -1.07 36.77 -8.05
N GLU A 170 -1.02 35.43 -8.17
CA GLU A 170 -0.79 34.51 -7.08
C GLU A 170 0.41 33.60 -7.38
N TYR A 171 1.15 33.21 -6.34
CA TYR A 171 2.23 32.23 -6.50
C TYR A 171 1.69 30.82 -6.50
N LEU A 172 2.43 29.91 -7.14
CA LEU A 172 2.25 28.47 -7.08
C LEU A 172 3.36 27.85 -6.23
N MET A 173 3.17 26.59 -5.83
CA MET A 173 4.21 25.79 -5.20
C MET A 173 4.59 24.66 -6.14
N ASP A 174 5.82 24.67 -6.63
CA ASP A 174 6.42 23.50 -7.25
C ASP A 174 6.77 22.50 -6.15
N HIS A 175 6.39 21.24 -6.28
CA HIS A 175 6.71 20.21 -5.28
C HIS A 175 6.81 18.81 -5.88
N SER A 176 7.51 17.91 -5.18
CA SER A 176 7.55 16.49 -5.52
C SER A 176 6.16 15.88 -5.40
N ARG A 177 5.74 15.11 -6.42
CA ARG A 177 4.45 14.40 -6.48
C ARG A 177 4.61 12.95 -6.05
N THR A 178 4.94 12.71 -4.79
CA THR A 178 5.12 11.35 -4.28
C THR A 178 4.15 11.05 -3.16
N ALA A 179 3.44 9.90 -3.26
CA ALA A 179 2.68 9.33 -2.17
C ALA A 179 3.46 8.13 -1.63
N VAL A 180 3.87 8.20 -0.37
CA VAL A 180 4.69 7.15 0.26
C VAL A 180 3.81 6.30 1.19
N LEU A 181 3.81 4.99 0.98
CA LEU A 181 3.25 4.03 1.93
C LEU A 181 4.29 3.73 3.00
N MET A 182 3.89 3.92 4.27
CA MET A 182 4.71 3.65 5.46
C MET A 182 4.09 2.52 6.26
N ASP A 183 4.91 1.64 6.80
CA ASP A 183 4.47 0.55 7.68
C ASP A 183 4.08 1.03 9.11
N PRO A 184 3.52 0.15 9.96
CA PRO A 184 3.16 0.50 11.32
C PRO A 184 4.31 0.99 12.22
N GLN A 185 5.55 0.69 11.84
CA GLN A 185 6.77 1.15 12.52
C GLN A 185 7.30 2.48 11.95
N GLY A 186 6.65 3.02 10.92
CA GLY A 186 7.09 4.24 10.24
C GLY A 186 8.24 4.06 9.28
N ARG A 187 8.45 2.84 8.78
CA ARG A 187 9.45 2.56 7.73
C ARG A 187 8.80 2.69 6.35
N PRO A 188 9.52 3.21 5.36
CA PRO A 188 8.99 3.32 4.01
C PRO A 188 8.88 1.94 3.35
N VAL A 189 7.80 1.72 2.62
CA VAL A 189 7.47 0.45 1.98
C VAL A 189 7.46 0.57 0.46
N ALA A 190 6.64 1.48 -0.08
CA ALA A 190 6.49 1.67 -1.52
C ALA A 190 6.06 3.11 -1.84
N LEU A 191 6.25 3.52 -3.08
CA LEU A 191 5.50 4.65 -3.65
C LEU A 191 4.16 4.13 -4.17
N LEU A 192 3.10 4.88 -3.93
CA LEU A 192 1.80 4.57 -4.52
C LEU A 192 1.72 5.17 -5.93
N PRO A 193 1.07 4.47 -6.88
CA PRO A 193 0.92 4.93 -8.26
C PRO A 193 -0.30 5.88 -8.40
N GLN A 194 -0.27 7.02 -7.69
CA GLN A 194 -1.37 8.00 -7.70
C GLN A 194 -1.51 8.75 -9.03
N ASP A 195 -0.52 8.67 -9.89
CA ASP A 195 -0.51 9.19 -11.26
C ASP A 195 -1.09 8.23 -12.30
N GLU A 196 -1.45 7.02 -11.91
CA GLU A 196 -2.19 6.06 -12.72
C GLU A 196 -3.70 6.15 -12.40
N ASP A 197 -4.25 5.12 -11.75
CA ASP A 197 -5.67 5.09 -11.38
C ASP A 197 -5.91 4.52 -9.96
N ALA A 198 -7.15 4.60 -9.50
CA ALA A 198 -7.55 4.10 -8.20
C ALA A 198 -7.33 2.58 -8.03
N ALA A 199 -7.47 1.80 -9.11
CA ALA A 199 -7.28 0.36 -9.06
C ALA A 199 -5.81 0.00 -8.85
N ALA A 200 -4.87 0.75 -9.46
CA ALA A 200 -3.44 0.59 -9.24
C ALA A 200 -3.07 0.90 -7.79
N VAL A 201 -3.62 1.97 -7.20
CA VAL A 201 -3.43 2.30 -5.78
C VAL A 201 -3.98 1.21 -4.87
N ALA A 202 -5.21 0.72 -5.11
CA ALA A 202 -5.82 -0.36 -4.32
C ALA A 202 -4.98 -1.65 -4.38
N LYS A 203 -4.50 -2.01 -5.57
CA LYS A 203 -3.64 -3.18 -5.79
C LYS A 203 -2.32 -3.07 -5.01
N GLU A 204 -1.69 -1.90 -5.02
CA GLU A 204 -0.44 -1.67 -4.28
C GLU A 204 -0.66 -1.73 -2.75
N LEU A 205 -1.79 -1.20 -2.25
CA LEU A 205 -2.19 -1.36 -0.86
C LEU A 205 -2.44 -2.83 -0.51
N ALA A 206 -3.17 -3.57 -1.33
CA ALA A 206 -3.44 -5.00 -1.12
C ALA A 206 -2.16 -5.85 -1.07
N LYS A 207 -1.14 -5.45 -1.81
CA LYS A 207 0.16 -6.11 -1.86
C LYS A 207 0.92 -5.96 -0.53
N TRP A 208 0.92 -4.81 0.09
CA TRP A 208 1.82 -4.49 1.20
C TRP A 208 1.15 -4.42 2.58
N VAL A 209 -0.04 -3.88 2.69
CA VAL A 209 -0.76 -3.75 3.98
C VAL A 209 -1.07 -5.16 4.52
N ARG A 210 -0.77 -5.41 5.78
CA ARG A 210 -0.94 -6.71 6.43
C ARG A 210 -1.83 -6.59 7.67
#